data_3240f0c3d8bff0c8ac340435490b25b4
#
_entry.id   3240f0c3d8bff0c8ac340435490b25b4
#
_cell.length_a   1.000
_cell.length_b   1.000
_cell.length_c   1.000
_cell.angle_alpha   90.00
_cell.angle_beta   90.00
_cell.angle_gamma   90.00
#
_symmetry.space_group_name_H-M   'P 1'
#
loop_
_entity.id
_entity.type
_entity.pdbx_description
1 polymer ?
#
loop_
_entity_poly.entity_id
_entity_poly.type
_entity_poly.pdbx_seq_one_letter_code
_entity_poly.pdbx_strand_id
1 'polypeptide(L)'
;MKLKKIVSAVLVSALAVSMMAGCGSKSGSSDSKSDVFKIGGIGPMTGDAAAYGEAVDNGAKLAVEEINKNGGINGKQVEFKTEDDQADAEKAVNAY
;
A
#
# COMPACT_ATOMS: atom_id res chain seq x y z
N MET A 1 11.99 31.73 -48.95
CA MET A 1 12.87 31.50 -47.81
C MET A 1 12.16 31.46 -46.45
N LYS A 2 11.08 32.19 -46.26
CA LYS A 2 10.32 32.14 -44.98
C LYS A 2 9.54 30.85 -44.81
N LEU A 3 9.07 30.22 -45.89
CA LEU A 3 8.33 28.96 -45.86
C LEU A 3 9.17 27.78 -45.35
N LYS A 4 10.45 27.71 -45.69
CA LYS A 4 11.35 26.64 -45.28
C LYS A 4 11.63 26.70 -43.75
N LYS A 5 11.65 27.89 -43.20
CA LYS A 5 11.84 28.09 -41.75
C LYS A 5 10.59 27.73 -40.95
N ILE A 6 9.43 27.99 -41.51
CA ILE A 6 8.13 27.67 -40.89
C ILE A 6 7.89 26.15 -40.94
N VAL A 7 8.22 25.50 -42.07
CA VAL A 7 8.10 24.04 -42.19
C VAL A 7 9.03 23.31 -41.22
N SER A 8 10.26 23.82 -41.03
CA SER A 8 11.19 23.26 -40.07
C SER A 8 10.73 23.40 -38.63
N ALA A 9 10.13 24.55 -38.30
CA ALA A 9 9.60 24.78 -36.95
C ALA A 9 8.38 23.90 -36.62
N VAL A 10 7.51 23.67 -37.62
CA VAL A 10 6.35 22.81 -37.47
C VAL A 10 6.76 21.34 -37.35
N LEU A 11 7.79 20.89 -38.08
CA LEU A 11 8.30 19.51 -37.98
C LEU A 11 8.93 19.22 -36.60
N VAL A 12 9.65 20.20 -36.05
CA VAL A 12 10.25 20.04 -34.73
C VAL A 12 9.18 20.01 -33.62
N SER A 13 8.12 20.81 -33.76
CA SER A 13 7.05 20.81 -32.77
C SER A 13 6.19 19.52 -32.85
N ALA A 14 6.02 18.94 -34.04
CA ALA A 14 5.31 17.67 -34.22
C ALA A 14 6.09 16.47 -33.57
N LEU A 15 7.42 16.49 -33.67
CA LEU A 15 8.26 15.47 -33.03
C LEU A 15 8.27 15.57 -31.50
N ALA A 16 8.19 16.77 -30.94
CA ALA A 16 8.18 16.96 -29.49
C ALA A 16 6.88 16.48 -28.85
N VAL A 17 5.75 16.58 -29.56
CA VAL A 17 4.44 16.10 -29.06
C VAL A 17 4.34 14.58 -29.12
N SER A 18 5.00 13.91 -30.08
CA SER A 18 4.96 12.46 -30.22
C SER A 18 5.79 11.73 -29.16
N MET A 19 6.77 12.37 -28.52
CA MET A 19 7.54 11.77 -27.43
C MET A 19 6.83 11.79 -26.08
N MET A 20 5.82 12.62 -25.89
CA MET A 20 5.04 12.64 -24.64
C MET A 20 3.93 11.56 -24.59
N ALA A 21 3.58 10.96 -25.72
CA ALA A 21 2.59 9.87 -25.75
C ALA A 21 3.18 8.49 -25.44
N GLY A 22 4.49 8.37 -25.29
CA GLY A 22 5.19 7.11 -25.06
C GLY A 22 5.39 6.71 -23.60
N CYS A 23 5.03 7.53 -22.62
CA CYS A 23 5.15 7.22 -21.20
C CYS A 23 3.84 6.75 -20.56
N GLY A 24 2.96 6.21 -21.33
CA GLY A 24 1.81 5.46 -20.87
C GLY A 24 2.12 3.98 -20.71
N SER A 25 3.29 3.62 -20.19
CA SER A 25 3.47 2.26 -19.72
C SER A 25 2.63 2.10 -18.48
N LYS A 26 1.46 1.61 -18.66
CA LYS A 26 0.66 0.95 -17.68
C LYS A 26 1.47 -0.24 -17.17
N SER A 27 2.47 0.00 -16.37
CA SER A 27 2.94 -1.03 -15.48
C SER A 27 1.85 -1.20 -14.45
N GLY A 28 0.98 -2.14 -14.71
CA GLY A 28 -0.04 -2.58 -13.78
C GLY A 28 0.62 -3.33 -12.63
N SER A 29 1.50 -2.66 -11.91
CA SER A 29 1.88 -3.13 -10.62
C SER A 29 0.74 -2.75 -9.69
N SER A 30 0.01 -3.74 -9.25
CA SER A 30 -0.98 -3.65 -8.18
C SER A 30 -0.40 -3.08 -6.88
N ASP A 31 0.90 -2.86 -6.79
CA ASP A 31 1.63 -2.30 -5.67
C ASP A 31 1.59 -0.77 -5.58
N SER A 32 1.17 -0.07 -6.65
CA SER A 32 1.08 1.38 -6.64
C SER A 32 -0.06 1.95 -5.78
N LYS A 33 -0.87 1.08 -5.16
CA LYS A 33 -2.02 1.49 -4.33
C LYS A 33 -1.76 1.48 -2.83
N SER A 34 -0.63 0.98 -2.36
CA SER A 34 -0.41 0.92 -0.92
C SER A 34 0.64 1.92 -0.47
N ASP A 35 0.19 3.16 -0.26
CA ASP A 35 0.85 4.08 0.67
C ASP A 35 0.62 3.66 2.14
N VAL A 36 0.37 2.38 2.37
CA VAL A 36 0.03 1.78 3.65
C VAL A 36 1.02 0.67 3.96
N PHE A 37 1.54 0.70 5.18
CA PHE A 37 2.37 -0.36 5.73
C PHE A 37 1.47 -1.38 6.43
N LYS A 38 1.34 -2.58 5.87
CA LYS A 38 0.44 -3.61 6.39
C LYS A 38 1.14 -4.53 7.38
N ILE A 39 0.53 -4.71 8.56
CA ILE A 39 0.99 -5.62 9.60
C ILE A 39 -0.14 -6.59 9.92
N GLY A 40 0.16 -7.89 9.91
CA GLY A 40 -0.75 -8.95 10.35
C GLY A 40 -0.45 -9.38 11.77
N GLY A 41 -1.49 -9.68 12.53
CA GLY A 41 -1.42 -10.37 13.81
C GLY A 41 -2.23 -11.67 13.75
N ILE A 42 -1.81 -12.67 14.48
CA ILE A 42 -2.54 -13.91 14.66
C ILE A 42 -2.63 -14.18 16.16
N GLY A 43 -3.81 -14.51 16.64
CA GLY A 43 -4.00 -14.83 18.04
C GLY A 43 -5.44 -15.23 18.35
N PRO A 44 -5.68 -15.74 19.57
CA PRO A 44 -7.02 -16.18 19.96
C PRO A 44 -7.94 -15.00 20.25
N MET A 45 -8.85 -14.73 19.33
CA MET A 45 -9.87 -13.68 19.49
C MET A 45 -11.21 -14.25 20.00
N THR A 46 -11.38 -15.56 19.91
CA THR A 46 -12.54 -16.28 20.43
C THR A 46 -12.10 -17.54 21.20
N GLY A 47 -13.01 -18.13 21.97
CA GLY A 47 -12.75 -19.31 22.79
C GLY A 47 -12.17 -18.98 24.17
N ASP A 48 -11.60 -19.98 24.82
CA ASP A 48 -11.16 -19.89 26.24
C ASP A 48 -10.00 -18.92 26.46
N ALA A 49 -9.18 -18.70 25.46
CA ALA A 49 -8.05 -17.80 25.51
C ALA A 49 -8.33 -16.38 24.94
N ALA A 50 -9.57 -16.10 24.56
CA ALA A 50 -9.94 -14.82 23.94
C ALA A 50 -9.53 -13.58 24.72
N ALA A 51 -9.63 -13.61 26.03
CA ALA A 51 -9.26 -12.48 26.88
C ALA A 51 -7.77 -12.07 26.73
N TYR A 52 -6.90 -13.03 26.47
CA TYR A 52 -5.47 -12.76 26.21
C TYR A 52 -5.27 -12.16 24.81
N GLY A 53 -5.90 -12.75 23.80
CA GLY A 53 -5.80 -12.28 22.43
C GLY A 53 -6.38 -10.87 22.24
N GLU A 54 -7.54 -10.61 22.82
CA GLU A 54 -8.16 -9.29 22.79
C GLU A 54 -7.30 -8.22 23.48
N ALA A 55 -6.67 -8.56 24.62
CA ALA A 55 -5.79 -7.63 25.31
C ALA A 55 -4.56 -7.25 24.46
N VAL A 56 -3.96 -8.24 23.80
CA VAL A 56 -2.81 -8.02 22.89
C VAL A 56 -3.24 -7.22 21.68
N ASP A 57 -4.36 -7.56 21.06
CA ASP A 57 -4.92 -6.88 19.89
C ASP A 57 -5.22 -5.40 20.19
N ASN A 58 -5.85 -5.12 21.31
CA ASN A 58 -6.13 -3.76 21.75
C ASN A 58 -4.84 -2.96 21.99
N GLY A 59 -3.83 -3.57 22.58
CA GLY A 59 -2.52 -2.93 22.76
C GLY A 59 -1.83 -2.63 21.43
N ALA A 60 -1.87 -3.57 20.49
CA ALA A 60 -1.31 -3.38 19.15
C ALA A 60 -2.04 -2.28 18.37
N LYS A 61 -3.36 -2.26 18.41
CA LYS A 61 -4.18 -1.22 17.78
C LYS A 61 -3.90 0.17 18.34
N LEU A 62 -3.75 0.28 19.65
CA LEU A 62 -3.40 1.54 20.31
C LEU A 62 -2.02 2.04 19.86
N ALA A 63 -1.03 1.16 19.79
CA ALA A 63 0.30 1.50 19.29
C ALA A 63 0.27 1.94 17.82
N VAL A 64 -0.49 1.25 16.97
CA VAL A 64 -0.68 1.62 15.56
C VAL A 64 -1.35 2.99 15.43
N GLU A 65 -2.34 3.27 16.25
CA GLU A 65 -3.01 4.57 16.26
C GLU A 65 -2.04 5.70 16.63
N GLU A 66 -1.20 5.49 17.62
CA GLU A 66 -0.17 6.45 18.01
C GLU A 66 0.88 6.66 16.91
N ILE A 67 1.37 5.58 16.29
CA ILE A 67 2.30 5.65 15.17
C ILE A 67 1.68 6.44 14.01
N ASN A 68 0.42 6.20 13.68
CA ASN A 68 -0.27 6.88 12.61
C ASN A 68 -0.50 8.36 12.90
N LYS A 69 -0.81 8.73 14.14
CA LYS A 69 -0.92 10.14 14.56
C LYS A 69 0.42 10.89 14.41
N ASN A 70 1.52 10.19 14.58
CA ASN A 70 2.87 10.74 14.44
C ASN A 70 3.44 10.67 13.00
N GLY A 71 2.60 10.35 12.00
CA GLY A 71 2.98 10.36 10.59
C GLY A 71 3.26 8.98 9.99
N GLY A 72 3.04 7.91 10.74
CA GLY A 72 3.23 6.54 10.25
C GLY A 72 4.69 6.10 10.23
N ILE A 73 4.98 5.08 9.44
CA ILE A 73 6.33 4.54 9.24
C ILE A 73 6.83 4.99 7.88
N ASN A 74 7.94 5.73 7.85
CA ASN A 74 8.50 6.29 6.61
C ASN A 74 7.48 7.10 5.79
N GLY A 75 6.60 7.84 6.45
CA GLY A 75 5.52 8.60 5.82
C GLY A 75 4.32 7.77 5.37
N LYS A 76 4.30 6.48 5.66
CA LYS A 76 3.19 5.58 5.33
C LYS A 76 2.36 5.28 6.57
N GLN A 77 1.05 5.33 6.42
CA GLN A 77 0.14 4.88 7.47
C GLN A 77 0.27 3.38 7.70
N VAL A 78 0.11 2.93 8.93
CA VAL A 78 0.09 1.52 9.30
C VAL A 78 -1.34 1.02 9.32
N GLU A 79 -1.58 -0.09 8.63
CA GLU A 79 -2.81 -0.87 8.69
C GLU A 79 -2.52 -2.16 9.45
N PHE A 80 -3.26 -2.41 10.51
CA PHE A 80 -3.12 -3.61 11.34
C PHE A 80 -4.39 -4.45 11.26
N LYS A 81 -4.22 -5.74 10.99
CA LYS A 81 -5.30 -6.71 10.93
C LYS A 81 -4.95 -7.94 11.74
N THR A 82 -5.87 -8.40 12.58
CA THR A 82 -5.71 -9.62 13.37
C THR A 82 -6.65 -10.70 12.86
N GLU A 83 -6.13 -11.91 12.71
CA GLU A 83 -6.89 -13.11 12.39
C GLU A 83 -7.00 -13.98 13.66
N ASP A 84 -8.15 -14.61 13.83
CA ASP A 84 -8.45 -15.46 14.97
C ASP A 84 -7.96 -16.88 14.72
N ASP A 85 -7.09 -17.38 15.58
CA ASP A 85 -6.62 -18.76 15.57
C ASP A 85 -7.30 -19.67 16.63
N GLN A 86 -8.10 -19.10 17.51
CA GLN A 86 -8.78 -19.81 18.58
C GLN A 86 -7.82 -20.63 19.48
N ALA A 87 -6.55 -20.25 19.55
CA ALA A 87 -5.47 -21.00 20.18
C ALA A 87 -5.29 -22.42 19.63
N ASP A 88 -5.58 -22.62 18.35
CA ASP A 88 -5.47 -23.87 17.63
C ASP A 88 -4.36 -23.79 16.57
N ALA A 89 -3.46 -24.76 16.57
CA ALA A 89 -2.29 -24.75 15.71
C ALA A 89 -2.64 -24.84 14.21
N GLU A 90 -3.66 -25.61 13.85
CA GLU A 90 -4.10 -25.75 12.46
C GLU A 90 -4.75 -24.47 11.96
N LYS A 91 -5.57 -23.84 12.80
CA LYS A 91 -6.18 -22.54 12.47
C LYS A 91 -5.14 -21.44 12.35
N ALA A 92 -4.13 -21.45 13.21
CA ALA A 92 -3.01 -20.50 13.12
C ALA A 92 -2.26 -20.60 11.79
N VAL A 93 -2.00 -21.83 11.30
CA VAL A 93 -1.39 -22.07 9.99
C VAL A 93 -2.28 -21.54 8.85
N ASN A 94 -3.59 -21.72 8.96
CA ASN A 94 -4.52 -21.25 7.93
C ASN A 94 -4.72 -19.71 7.96
N ALA A 95 -4.51 -19.09 9.11
CA ALA A 95 -4.61 -17.64 9.28
C ALA A 95 -3.38 -16.89 8.71
N TYR A 96 -2.23 -17.55 8.65
CA TYR A 96 -0.97 -17.00 8.13
C TYR A 96 -0.98 -16.92 6.60
#